data_46bdcafe3160e1459ca1fcff97df439b
#
_entry.id   46bdcafe3160e1459ca1fcff97df439b
#
_cell.length_a   1.000
_cell.length_b   1.000
_cell.length_c   1.000
_cell.angle_alpha   90.00
_cell.angle_beta   90.00
_cell.angle_gamma   90.00
#
_symmetry.space_group_name_H-M   'P 1'
#
loop_
_entity.id
_entity.type
_entity.pdbx_description
1 polymer ?
#
loop_
_entity_poly.entity_id
_entity_poly.type
_entity_poly.pdbx_seq_one_letter_code
_entity_poly.pdbx_strand_id
1 'polypeptide(L)'
;MKQSFSKWLGLDEQNEETTEGKVEDALVSKNEEIQQIPVKDIVPNPFQPRSVFNEDKIEELAMTLHTHGMIQPIVVRPGQDNFEIIAGERRWRAVQTLGWETISAVVKEMNDTKTASIALIENLQREELTSIEEATAYQKLLELHGLTQESLAQRLGKGQSTVANKLRLLQLSGEVQEALKQRKITERHARALLALKDETLQIKILANLIEYDWNVKQTEDAVKHALQKPKKKKKPKVKSVSKDTRLAMNTIRQSVDMVAKTGLSIDTDEEDHEDYIQFTIRIPKK
;
A
#
# COMPACT_ATOMS: atom_id res chain seq x y z
N MET A 1 4.70 23.44 -10.60
CA MET A 1 3.43 24.19 -10.49
C MET A 1 2.51 23.41 -9.54
N LYS A 2 2.46 23.80 -8.29
CA LYS A 2 1.54 23.24 -7.28
C LYS A 2 0.25 24.03 -7.38
N GLN A 3 -0.79 23.48 -8.02
CA GLN A 3 -2.13 24.06 -7.91
C GLN A 3 -2.59 23.86 -6.49
N SER A 4 -2.98 24.97 -5.85
CA SER A 4 -3.37 25.03 -4.46
C SER A 4 -4.66 24.23 -4.22
N PHE A 5 -4.74 23.51 -3.09
CA PHE A 5 -5.93 22.81 -2.61
C PHE A 5 -7.13 23.73 -2.43
N SER A 6 -6.90 25.02 -2.18
CA SER A 6 -7.92 26.06 -2.08
C SER A 6 -8.82 26.12 -3.30
N LYS A 7 -8.27 25.94 -4.52
CA LYS A 7 -9.03 25.94 -5.78
C LYS A 7 -10.01 24.76 -5.90
N TRP A 8 -9.70 23.64 -5.26
CA TRP A 8 -10.58 22.47 -5.25
C TRP A 8 -11.78 22.64 -4.30
N LEU A 9 -11.59 23.37 -3.19
CA LEU A 9 -12.65 23.66 -2.23
C LEU A 9 -13.50 24.87 -2.64
N GLY A 10 -13.18 25.54 -3.77
CA GLY A 10 -13.87 26.76 -4.21
C GLY A 10 -13.51 27.96 -3.35
N LEU A 11 -12.33 27.94 -2.72
CA LEU A 11 -11.76 29.03 -1.94
C LEU A 11 -10.80 29.81 -2.84
N ASP A 12 -10.97 31.12 -2.93
CA ASP A 12 -10.18 31.98 -3.82
C ASP A 12 -8.68 31.98 -3.53
N GLU A 13 -7.89 32.06 -4.61
CA GLU A 13 -6.43 32.07 -4.58
C GLU A 13 -5.91 33.40 -4.05
N GLN A 14 -5.56 33.49 -2.77
CA GLN A 14 -4.54 34.44 -2.30
C GLN A 14 -3.99 33.99 -0.94
N ASN A 15 -2.89 33.27 -0.94
CA ASN A 15 -1.73 33.31 -0.04
C ASN A 15 -0.94 32.02 -0.08
N GLU A 16 0.26 32.08 -0.67
CA GLU A 16 1.33 31.12 -0.48
C GLU A 16 2.10 31.49 0.78
N GLU A 17 2.21 30.59 1.70
CA GLU A 17 3.35 30.17 2.52
C GLU A 17 2.94 29.53 3.86
N THR A 18 3.67 28.47 4.20
CA THR A 18 3.80 27.71 5.47
C THR A 18 2.84 26.57 5.84
N THR A 19 3.43 25.60 6.47
CA THR A 19 3.21 24.17 6.60
C THR A 19 2.08 23.76 7.53
N GLU A 20 1.47 23.47 8.19
CA GLU A 20 0.48 22.82 9.09
C GLU A 20 -0.85 23.56 9.37
N GLY A 21 -0.95 24.82 9.03
CA GLY A 21 -2.19 25.61 9.20
C GLY A 21 -3.04 25.78 7.93
N LYS A 22 -2.61 25.22 6.80
CA LYS A 22 -3.05 25.64 5.45
C LYS A 22 -4.52 25.39 5.11
N VAL A 23 -5.14 24.33 5.64
CA VAL A 23 -6.56 24.07 5.37
C VAL A 23 -7.43 24.94 6.26
N GLU A 24 -7.06 25.14 7.51
CA GLU A 24 -7.79 25.98 8.45
C GLU A 24 -7.69 27.45 8.06
N ASP A 25 -6.50 27.92 7.64
CA ASP A 25 -6.31 29.29 7.14
C ASP A 25 -7.04 29.54 5.83
N ALA A 26 -7.10 28.56 4.95
CA ALA A 26 -7.86 28.64 3.70
C ALA A 26 -9.38 28.63 3.92
N LEU A 27 -9.82 28.10 5.06
CA LEU A 27 -11.24 28.09 5.44
C LEU A 27 -11.71 29.40 6.06
N VAL A 28 -10.80 30.29 6.47
CA VAL A 28 -11.15 31.61 7.05
C VAL A 28 -10.75 32.69 6.06
N SER A 29 -11.67 33.14 5.23
CA SER A 29 -11.44 34.31 4.36
C SER A 29 -11.53 35.62 5.12
N LYS A 30 -10.76 36.64 4.68
CA LYS A 30 -10.64 37.94 5.36
C LYS A 30 -11.96 38.72 5.50
N ASN A 31 -13.05 38.30 4.87
CA ASN A 31 -14.35 38.98 4.85
C ASN A 31 -15.46 38.17 5.56
N GLU A 32 -15.13 37.09 6.29
CA GLU A 32 -16.13 36.30 7.00
C GLU A 32 -16.35 36.82 8.41
N GLU A 33 -17.60 36.94 8.81
CA GLU A 33 -17.98 37.42 10.15
C GLU A 33 -17.64 36.33 11.19
N ILE A 34 -16.80 36.74 12.18
CA ILE A 34 -16.51 35.90 13.34
C ILE A 34 -17.65 36.11 14.34
N GLN A 35 -18.30 35.03 14.73
CA GLN A 35 -19.39 34.98 15.68
C GLN A 35 -18.95 34.31 16.98
N GLN A 36 -19.53 34.75 18.11
CA GLN A 36 -19.38 34.08 19.39
C GLN A 36 -20.49 33.06 19.56
N ILE A 37 -20.14 31.81 19.56
CA ILE A 37 -21.10 30.68 19.64
C ILE A 37 -20.97 30.02 21.02
N PRO A 38 -22.08 29.68 21.71
CA PRO A 38 -22.02 28.97 22.97
C PRO A 38 -21.35 27.58 22.77
N VAL A 39 -20.36 27.28 23.61
CA VAL A 39 -19.59 26.04 23.51
C VAL A 39 -20.47 24.80 23.61
N LYS A 40 -21.56 24.85 24.35
CA LYS A 40 -22.57 23.78 24.53
C LYS A 40 -23.36 23.48 23.27
N ASP A 41 -23.50 24.45 22.35
CA ASP A 41 -24.27 24.31 21.11
C ASP A 41 -23.40 23.73 19.97
N ILE A 42 -22.14 23.39 20.25
CA ILE A 42 -21.19 22.89 19.29
C ILE A 42 -20.97 21.38 19.54
N VAL A 43 -21.06 20.58 18.45
CA VAL A 43 -20.83 19.13 18.47
C VAL A 43 -19.64 18.76 17.58
N PRO A 44 -18.94 17.66 17.89
CA PRO A 44 -17.84 17.18 17.07
C PRO A 44 -18.31 16.75 15.68
N ASN A 45 -17.40 16.78 14.72
CA ASN A 45 -17.67 16.35 13.33
C ASN A 45 -17.93 14.84 13.27
N PRO A 46 -19.10 14.37 12.79
CA PRO A 46 -19.38 12.95 12.65
C PRO A 46 -18.47 12.23 11.64
N PHE A 47 -17.82 12.98 10.74
CA PHE A 47 -16.88 12.44 9.74
C PHE A 47 -15.42 12.47 10.19
N GLN A 48 -15.12 12.91 11.44
CA GLN A 48 -13.76 13.01 11.96
C GLN A 48 -13.18 11.62 12.25
N PRO A 49 -12.09 11.22 11.58
CA PRO A 49 -11.50 9.89 11.77
C PRO A 49 -10.68 9.77 13.08
N ARG A 50 -10.45 10.89 13.79
CA ARG A 50 -9.62 10.91 14.99
C ARG A 50 -10.42 10.59 16.23
N SER A 51 -10.25 9.35 16.76
CA SER A 51 -10.86 8.91 18.01
C SER A 51 -9.96 9.09 19.24
N VAL A 52 -8.64 9.26 19.05
CA VAL A 52 -7.68 9.38 20.16
C VAL A 52 -7.00 10.74 20.14
N PHE A 53 -7.23 11.52 21.17
CA PHE A 53 -6.55 12.80 21.42
C PHE A 53 -5.60 12.61 22.61
N ASN A 54 -4.39 13.16 22.49
CA ASN A 54 -3.45 13.20 23.60
C ASN A 54 -3.88 14.34 24.55
N GLU A 55 -4.27 13.98 25.76
CA GLU A 55 -4.77 14.91 26.79
C GLU A 55 -3.71 15.96 27.15
N ASP A 56 -2.44 15.56 27.29
CA ASP A 56 -1.34 16.48 27.62
C ASP A 56 -1.22 17.61 26.60
N LYS A 57 -1.37 17.28 25.30
CA LYS A 57 -1.33 18.28 24.21
C LYS A 57 -2.57 19.16 24.14
N ILE A 58 -3.70 18.75 24.70
CA ILE A 58 -4.89 19.58 24.83
C ILE A 58 -4.71 20.54 26.00
N GLU A 59 -4.15 20.11 27.11
CA GLU A 59 -3.85 20.94 28.27
C GLU A 59 -2.82 22.02 27.92
N GLU A 60 -1.75 21.68 27.20
CA GLU A 60 -0.76 22.65 26.70
C GLU A 60 -1.42 23.74 25.83
N LEU A 61 -2.32 23.30 24.93
CA LEU A 61 -3.08 24.22 24.10
C LEU A 61 -4.05 25.09 24.93
N ALA A 62 -4.68 24.51 25.96
CA ALA A 62 -5.54 25.24 26.87
C ALA A 62 -4.78 26.34 27.61
N MET A 63 -3.57 26.05 28.09
CA MET A 63 -2.70 27.09 28.73
C MET A 63 -2.37 28.23 27.75
N THR A 64 -2.08 27.86 26.48
CA THR A 64 -1.80 28.87 25.44
C THR A 64 -3.02 29.73 25.15
N LEU A 65 -4.21 29.15 25.05
CA LEU A 65 -5.46 29.86 24.84
C LEU A 65 -5.84 30.73 26.05
N HIS A 66 -5.55 30.28 27.26
CA HIS A 66 -5.77 31.07 28.48
C HIS A 66 -4.92 32.33 28.49
N THR A 67 -3.67 32.24 28.04
CA THR A 67 -2.70 33.34 28.08
C THR A 67 -2.92 34.35 26.95
N HIS A 68 -3.16 33.89 25.74
CA HIS A 68 -3.16 34.71 24.52
C HIS A 68 -4.56 34.88 23.91
N GLY A 69 -5.58 34.21 24.45
CA GLY A 69 -6.90 34.14 23.84
C GLY A 69 -6.92 33.30 22.56
N MET A 70 -8.06 33.27 21.91
CA MET A 70 -8.23 32.57 20.64
C MET A 70 -7.88 33.50 19.48
N ILE A 71 -6.70 33.34 18.93
CA ILE A 71 -6.21 34.13 17.79
C ILE A 71 -6.91 33.70 16.51
N GLN A 72 -7.08 32.39 16.32
CA GLN A 72 -7.68 31.80 15.13
C GLN A 72 -9.02 31.14 15.49
N PRO A 73 -10.17 31.60 14.91
CA PRO A 73 -11.48 31.04 15.21
C PRO A 73 -11.58 29.59 14.73
N ILE A 74 -12.49 28.81 15.31
CA ILE A 74 -12.88 27.52 14.77
C ILE A 74 -13.81 27.72 13.55
N VAL A 75 -13.96 26.69 12.73
CA VAL A 75 -14.90 26.68 11.61
C VAL A 75 -16.00 25.67 11.90
N VAL A 76 -17.25 26.12 11.84
CA VAL A 76 -18.43 25.31 12.10
C VAL A 76 -19.43 25.45 10.95
N ARG A 77 -20.34 24.46 10.85
CA ARG A 77 -21.53 24.55 9.98
C ARG A 77 -22.81 24.46 10.80
N PRO A 78 -23.91 25.03 10.34
CA PRO A 78 -25.20 24.83 10.98
C PRO A 78 -25.64 23.36 10.81
N GLY A 79 -26.02 22.70 11.92
CA GLY A 79 -26.73 21.44 11.97
C GLY A 79 -28.24 21.67 12.12
N GLN A 80 -29.00 20.67 12.57
CA GLN A 80 -30.44 20.81 12.79
C GLN A 80 -30.76 21.70 14.01
N ASP A 81 -30.11 21.44 15.16
CA ASP A 81 -30.32 22.19 16.40
C ASP A 81 -28.97 22.65 17.02
N ASN A 82 -27.86 22.45 16.35
CA ASN A 82 -26.52 22.72 16.86
C ASN A 82 -25.56 23.12 15.73
N PHE A 83 -24.31 23.42 16.09
CA PHE A 83 -23.24 23.67 15.13
C PHE A 83 -22.27 22.49 15.12
N GLU A 84 -21.95 21.99 13.94
CA GLU A 84 -20.99 20.90 13.75
C GLU A 84 -19.62 21.45 13.40
N ILE A 85 -18.56 20.95 14.07
CA ILE A 85 -17.18 21.40 13.80
C ILE A 85 -16.71 20.90 12.42
N ILE A 86 -16.20 21.80 11.60
CA ILE A 86 -15.51 21.49 10.36
C ILE A 86 -14.00 21.43 10.61
N ALA A 87 -13.45 22.43 11.33
CA ALA A 87 -12.04 22.53 11.67
C ALA A 87 -11.84 23.19 13.03
N GLY A 88 -10.75 22.80 13.73
CA GLY A 88 -10.42 23.38 15.03
C GLY A 88 -10.90 22.57 16.25
N GLU A 89 -11.15 21.26 16.13
CA GLU A 89 -11.64 20.42 17.24
C GLU A 89 -10.73 20.45 18.47
N ARG A 90 -9.40 20.53 18.32
CA ARG A 90 -8.47 20.63 19.45
C ARG A 90 -8.67 21.94 20.23
N ARG A 91 -8.93 23.06 19.52
CA ARG A 91 -9.23 24.35 20.16
C ARG A 91 -10.55 24.30 20.91
N TRP A 92 -11.58 23.72 20.33
CA TRP A 92 -12.86 23.53 21.00
C TRP A 92 -12.74 22.67 22.27
N ARG A 93 -12.00 21.56 22.23
CA ARG A 93 -11.75 20.73 23.43
C ARG A 93 -10.96 21.47 24.49
N ALA A 94 -9.94 22.21 24.12
CA ALA A 94 -9.15 23.03 25.04
C ALA A 94 -10.01 24.12 25.70
N VAL A 95 -10.92 24.74 24.96
CA VAL A 95 -11.89 25.73 25.48
C VAL A 95 -12.88 25.07 26.44
N GLN A 96 -13.33 23.87 26.19
CA GLN A 96 -14.16 23.11 27.15
C GLN A 96 -13.41 22.85 28.46
N THR A 97 -12.12 22.47 28.41
CA THR A 97 -11.29 22.29 29.61
C THR A 97 -11.14 23.60 30.41
N LEU A 98 -11.09 24.75 29.72
CA LEU A 98 -11.02 26.09 30.34
C LEU A 98 -12.37 26.57 30.88
N GLY A 99 -13.47 25.88 30.58
CA GLY A 99 -14.81 26.28 31.01
C GLY A 99 -15.35 27.59 30.38
N TRP A 100 -14.89 27.93 29.18
CA TRP A 100 -15.42 29.11 28.48
C TRP A 100 -16.88 28.89 28.07
N GLU A 101 -17.69 29.96 28.21
CA GLU A 101 -19.11 29.91 27.83
C GLU A 101 -19.29 29.99 26.31
N THR A 102 -18.46 30.80 25.62
CA THR A 102 -18.52 31.05 24.20
C THR A 102 -17.16 30.83 23.54
N ILE A 103 -17.17 30.59 22.25
CA ILE A 103 -15.98 30.42 21.42
C ILE A 103 -16.12 31.18 20.10
N SER A 104 -15.02 31.80 19.66
CA SER A 104 -14.97 32.48 18.37
C SER A 104 -15.04 31.50 17.24
N ALA A 105 -16.03 31.59 16.37
CA ALA A 105 -16.26 30.67 15.25
C ALA A 105 -16.63 31.40 13.96
N VAL A 106 -16.28 30.82 12.83
CA VAL A 106 -16.77 31.21 11.50
C VAL A 106 -17.81 30.19 11.09
N VAL A 107 -19.02 30.63 10.75
CA VAL A 107 -20.12 29.80 10.32
C VAL A 107 -20.08 29.65 8.79
N LYS A 108 -19.97 28.43 8.29
CA LYS A 108 -19.99 28.14 6.86
C LYS A 108 -21.12 27.18 6.48
N GLU A 109 -21.92 27.56 5.52
CA GLU A 109 -22.88 26.64 4.92
C GLU A 109 -22.14 25.63 4.03
N MET A 110 -22.07 24.39 4.49
CA MET A 110 -21.43 23.29 3.75
C MET A 110 -22.28 22.02 3.79
N ASN A 111 -22.36 21.35 2.65
CA ASN A 111 -22.98 20.04 2.58
C ASN A 111 -22.05 18.95 3.17
N ASP A 112 -22.62 17.78 3.50
CA ASP A 112 -21.89 16.65 4.09
C ASP A 112 -20.67 16.23 3.26
N THR A 113 -20.80 16.23 1.93
CA THR A 113 -19.72 15.85 1.02
C THR A 113 -18.51 16.77 1.15
N LYS A 114 -18.73 18.10 1.21
CA LYS A 114 -17.65 19.08 1.39
C LYS A 114 -17.03 18.96 2.78
N THR A 115 -17.86 18.83 3.81
CA THR A 115 -17.39 18.68 5.21
C THR A 115 -16.54 17.43 5.38
N ALA A 116 -17.01 16.28 4.88
CA ALA A 116 -16.24 15.03 4.91
C ALA A 116 -14.92 15.14 4.14
N SER A 117 -14.91 15.86 3.02
CA SER A 117 -13.70 16.07 2.22
C SER A 117 -12.65 16.90 2.92
N ILE A 118 -13.07 17.98 3.59
CA ILE A 118 -12.16 18.84 4.38
C ILE A 118 -11.53 18.02 5.49
N ALA A 119 -12.31 17.26 6.24
CA ALA A 119 -11.81 16.39 7.30
C ALA A 119 -10.81 15.34 6.78
N LEU A 120 -11.06 14.75 5.59
CA LEU A 120 -10.16 13.81 4.96
C LEU A 120 -8.86 14.46 4.48
N ILE A 121 -8.94 15.66 3.93
CA ILE A 121 -7.77 16.42 3.43
C ILE A 121 -6.92 16.91 4.59
N GLU A 122 -7.54 17.47 5.66
CA GLU A 122 -6.82 17.85 6.88
C GLU A 122 -6.06 16.65 7.45
N ASN A 123 -6.74 15.50 7.57
CA ASN A 123 -6.10 14.28 8.03
C ASN A 123 -4.98 13.82 7.10
N LEU A 124 -5.13 13.97 5.77
CA LEU A 124 -4.13 13.58 4.76
C LEU A 124 -2.85 14.45 4.81
N GLN A 125 -2.92 15.66 5.38
CA GLN A 125 -1.76 16.55 5.53
C GLN A 125 -0.89 16.22 6.76
N ARG A 126 -1.26 15.22 7.56
CA ARG A 126 -0.45 14.80 8.72
C ARG A 126 0.82 14.09 8.26
N GLU A 127 1.94 14.43 8.87
CA GLU A 127 3.25 13.86 8.54
C GLU A 127 3.39 12.37 8.91
N GLU A 128 2.53 11.84 9.79
CA GLU A 128 2.67 10.49 10.35
C GLU A 128 1.73 9.43 9.74
N LEU A 129 1.02 9.74 8.66
CA LEU A 129 0.09 8.79 8.03
C LEU A 129 0.81 7.54 7.51
N THR A 130 0.24 6.39 7.81
CA THR A 130 0.66 5.14 7.18
C THR A 130 0.18 5.07 5.73
N SER A 131 0.86 4.27 4.91
CA SER A 131 0.47 4.08 3.50
C SER A 131 -0.95 3.56 3.31
N ILE A 132 -1.48 2.81 4.28
CA ILE A 132 -2.86 2.28 4.27
C ILE A 132 -3.87 3.39 4.61
N GLU A 133 -3.57 4.22 5.60
CA GLU A 133 -4.45 5.36 5.95
C GLU A 133 -4.54 6.35 4.79
N GLU A 134 -3.42 6.65 4.14
CA GLU A 134 -3.38 7.48 2.94
C GLU A 134 -4.20 6.86 1.80
N ALA A 135 -4.06 5.55 1.55
CA ALA A 135 -4.84 4.83 0.55
C ALA A 135 -6.35 4.86 0.84
N THR A 136 -6.74 4.68 2.11
CA THR A 136 -8.14 4.72 2.54
C THR A 136 -8.73 6.13 2.36
N ALA A 137 -7.96 7.18 2.66
CA ALA A 137 -8.38 8.55 2.43
C ALA A 137 -8.58 8.84 0.93
N TYR A 138 -7.67 8.35 0.07
CA TYR A 138 -7.83 8.47 -1.39
C TYR A 138 -9.08 7.78 -1.90
N GLN A 139 -9.34 6.55 -1.45
CA GLN A 139 -10.54 5.82 -1.84
C GLN A 139 -11.79 6.58 -1.46
N LYS A 140 -11.89 7.07 -0.22
CA LYS A 140 -13.05 7.86 0.23
C LYS A 140 -13.23 9.14 -0.58
N LEU A 141 -12.14 9.85 -0.94
CA LEU A 141 -12.21 11.05 -1.77
C LEU A 141 -12.72 10.75 -3.19
N LEU A 142 -12.31 9.62 -3.78
CA LEU A 142 -12.82 9.18 -5.08
C LEU A 142 -14.32 8.89 -5.03
N GLU A 143 -14.77 8.17 -3.99
CA GLU A 143 -16.18 7.80 -3.79
C GLU A 143 -17.06 9.03 -3.55
N LEU A 144 -16.65 9.94 -2.65
CA LEU A 144 -17.41 11.14 -2.29
C LEU A 144 -17.63 12.10 -3.46
N HIS A 145 -16.69 12.17 -4.38
CA HIS A 145 -16.71 13.14 -5.47
C HIS A 145 -16.89 12.52 -6.86
N GLY A 146 -16.99 11.20 -6.96
CA GLY A 146 -17.06 10.51 -8.25
C GLY A 146 -15.84 10.79 -9.15
N LEU A 147 -14.65 10.97 -8.56
CA LEU A 147 -13.45 11.35 -9.28
C LEU A 147 -12.74 10.14 -9.89
N THR A 148 -12.02 10.39 -10.98
CA THR A 148 -11.01 9.46 -11.49
C THR A 148 -9.72 9.56 -10.68
N GLN A 149 -8.90 8.49 -10.66
CA GLN A 149 -7.59 8.50 -10.00
C GLN A 149 -6.66 9.60 -10.56
N GLU A 150 -6.77 9.88 -11.85
CA GLU A 150 -6.01 10.94 -12.51
C GLU A 150 -6.44 12.33 -12.01
N SER A 151 -7.74 12.59 -11.95
CA SER A 151 -8.28 13.84 -11.43
C SER A 151 -7.91 14.06 -9.96
N LEU A 152 -7.97 13.00 -9.13
CA LEU A 152 -7.52 13.07 -7.74
C LEU A 152 -6.02 13.37 -7.65
N ALA A 153 -5.19 12.68 -8.44
CA ALA A 153 -3.75 12.88 -8.44
C ALA A 153 -3.38 14.32 -8.81
N GLN A 154 -4.01 14.86 -9.85
CA GLN A 154 -3.82 16.26 -10.27
C GLN A 154 -4.16 17.23 -9.14
N ARG A 155 -5.31 17.03 -8.46
CA ARG A 155 -5.75 17.88 -7.33
C ARG A 155 -4.83 17.80 -6.12
N LEU A 156 -4.26 16.61 -5.86
CA LEU A 156 -3.30 16.39 -4.77
C LEU A 156 -1.86 16.83 -5.13
N GLY A 157 -1.61 17.26 -6.36
CA GLY A 157 -0.26 17.58 -6.84
C GLY A 157 0.68 16.36 -6.86
N LYS A 158 0.10 15.15 -6.97
CA LYS A 158 0.82 13.87 -7.00
C LYS A 158 0.73 13.22 -8.38
N GLY A 159 1.66 12.32 -8.69
CA GLY A 159 1.56 11.52 -9.92
C GLY A 159 0.40 10.51 -9.85
N GLN A 160 -0.31 10.30 -10.95
CA GLN A 160 -1.40 9.31 -11.04
C GLN A 160 -0.92 7.90 -10.62
N SER A 161 0.29 7.51 -11.02
CA SER A 161 0.89 6.24 -10.62
C SER A 161 1.09 6.12 -9.09
N THR A 162 1.36 7.22 -8.40
CA THR A 162 1.50 7.24 -6.94
C THR A 162 0.15 6.96 -6.27
N VAL A 163 -0.91 7.64 -6.71
CA VAL A 163 -2.28 7.41 -6.21
C VAL A 163 -2.72 5.98 -6.49
N ALA A 164 -2.52 5.49 -7.72
CA ALA A 164 -2.86 4.12 -8.11
C ALA A 164 -2.12 3.07 -7.26
N ASN A 165 -0.81 3.26 -7.01
CA ASN A 165 -0.04 2.34 -6.19
C ASN A 165 -0.54 2.31 -4.74
N LYS A 166 -0.90 3.45 -4.16
CA LYS A 166 -1.49 3.51 -2.82
C LYS A 166 -2.83 2.76 -2.76
N LEU A 167 -3.75 3.05 -3.68
CA LEU A 167 -5.06 2.39 -3.75
C LEU A 167 -4.95 0.86 -3.90
N ARG A 168 -3.96 0.38 -4.65
CA ARG A 168 -3.72 -1.07 -4.79
C ARG A 168 -3.35 -1.75 -3.48
N LEU A 169 -2.78 -1.05 -2.50
CA LEU A 169 -2.46 -1.62 -1.18
C LEU A 169 -3.71 -2.11 -0.44
N LEU A 170 -4.88 -1.52 -0.70
CA LEU A 170 -6.15 -1.95 -0.12
C LEU A 170 -6.63 -3.32 -0.64
N GLN A 171 -6.02 -3.84 -1.71
CA GLN A 171 -6.31 -5.17 -2.26
C GLN A 171 -5.52 -6.29 -1.59
N LEU A 172 -4.62 -5.96 -0.68
CA LEU A 172 -3.84 -6.94 0.08
C LEU A 172 -4.68 -7.57 1.20
N SER A 173 -4.28 -8.77 1.66
CA SER A 173 -4.91 -9.40 2.81
C SER A 173 -4.84 -8.52 4.07
N GLY A 174 -5.78 -8.72 4.99
CA GLY A 174 -5.86 -7.92 6.22
C GLY A 174 -4.58 -7.95 7.04
N GLU A 175 -3.91 -9.10 7.11
CA GLU A 175 -2.65 -9.28 7.85
C GLU A 175 -1.50 -8.47 7.23
N VAL A 176 -1.44 -8.40 5.89
CA VAL A 176 -0.42 -7.57 5.21
C VAL A 176 -0.70 -6.10 5.44
N GLN A 177 -1.97 -5.68 5.38
CA GLN A 177 -2.35 -4.29 5.66
C GLN A 177 -2.02 -3.91 7.11
N GLU A 178 -2.28 -4.80 8.06
CA GLU A 178 -1.98 -4.57 9.47
C GLU A 178 -0.46 -4.51 9.73
N ALA A 179 0.33 -5.39 9.12
CA ALA A 179 1.79 -5.33 9.19
C ALA A 179 2.35 -4.01 8.62
N LEU A 180 1.70 -3.48 7.57
CA LEU A 180 2.07 -2.20 6.97
C LEU A 180 1.71 -1.00 7.89
N LYS A 181 0.53 -1.03 8.55
CA LYS A 181 0.13 -0.04 9.56
C LYS A 181 1.08 -0.04 10.77
N GLN A 182 1.48 -1.23 11.23
CA GLN A 182 2.44 -1.39 12.33
C GLN A 182 3.89 -1.10 11.92
N ARG A 183 4.13 -0.68 10.67
CA ARG A 183 5.47 -0.40 10.12
C ARG A 183 6.46 -1.57 10.20
N LYS A 184 5.96 -2.81 10.34
CA LYS A 184 6.77 -4.04 10.29
C LYS A 184 7.32 -4.32 8.91
N ILE A 185 6.64 -3.84 7.87
CA ILE A 185 7.05 -3.93 6.48
C ILE A 185 6.94 -2.56 5.81
N THR A 186 7.69 -2.35 4.74
CA THR A 186 7.61 -1.12 3.95
C THR A 186 6.58 -1.24 2.82
N GLU A 187 6.14 -0.11 2.29
CA GLU A 187 5.26 -0.06 1.11
C GLU A 187 5.82 -0.85 -0.09
N ARG A 188 7.15 -0.85 -0.27
CA ARG A 188 7.79 -1.59 -1.37
C ARG A 188 7.63 -3.10 -1.18
N HIS A 189 7.75 -3.62 0.04
CA HIS A 189 7.47 -5.03 0.35
C HIS A 189 6.00 -5.38 0.06
N ALA A 190 5.07 -4.55 0.53
CA ALA A 190 3.64 -4.73 0.30
C ALA A 190 3.29 -4.74 -1.20
N ARG A 191 3.89 -3.84 -2.00
CA ARG A 191 3.70 -3.80 -3.46
C ARG A 191 4.20 -5.06 -4.16
N ALA A 192 5.28 -5.67 -3.70
CA ALA A 192 5.75 -6.95 -4.24
C ALA A 192 4.71 -8.07 -4.01
N LEU A 193 4.06 -8.09 -2.84
CA LEU A 193 3.02 -9.08 -2.49
C LEU A 193 1.74 -8.94 -3.32
N LEU A 194 1.45 -7.78 -3.92
CA LEU A 194 0.29 -7.58 -4.80
C LEU A 194 0.26 -8.51 -6.02
N ALA A 195 1.41 -9.02 -6.45
CA ALA A 195 1.46 -9.98 -7.55
C ALA A 195 0.81 -11.34 -7.19
N LEU A 196 0.71 -11.64 -5.89
CA LEU A 196 0.05 -12.84 -5.39
C LEU A 196 -1.44 -12.57 -5.24
N LYS A 197 -2.27 -13.28 -6.02
CA LYS A 197 -3.73 -13.18 -5.92
C LYS A 197 -4.30 -14.02 -4.78
N ASP A 198 -3.53 -14.93 -4.23
CA ASP A 198 -3.89 -15.86 -3.17
C ASP A 198 -3.45 -15.29 -1.83
N GLU A 199 -4.43 -15.02 -0.95
CA GLU A 199 -4.20 -14.48 0.39
C GLU A 199 -3.33 -15.41 1.24
N THR A 200 -3.50 -16.72 1.12
CA THR A 200 -2.72 -17.70 1.89
C THR A 200 -1.23 -17.64 1.54
N LEU A 201 -0.91 -17.41 0.27
CA LEU A 201 0.46 -17.19 -0.18
C LEU A 201 1.00 -15.82 0.28
N GLN A 202 0.17 -14.78 0.28
CA GLN A 202 0.57 -13.48 0.82
C GLN A 202 0.97 -13.59 2.29
N ILE A 203 0.13 -14.21 3.12
CA ILE A 203 0.36 -14.40 4.56
C ILE A 203 1.62 -15.25 4.80
N LYS A 204 1.80 -16.34 4.05
CA LYS A 204 2.98 -17.19 4.17
C LYS A 204 4.28 -16.44 3.86
N ILE A 205 4.31 -15.66 2.79
CA ILE A 205 5.48 -14.87 2.42
C ILE A 205 5.70 -13.73 3.40
N LEU A 206 4.62 -13.09 3.90
CA LEU A 206 4.70 -12.08 4.96
C LEU A 206 5.35 -12.62 6.23
N ALA A 207 4.96 -13.84 6.67
CA ALA A 207 5.55 -14.47 7.85
C ALA A 207 7.07 -14.65 7.70
N ASN A 208 7.51 -15.20 6.56
CA ASN A 208 8.92 -15.38 6.27
C ASN A 208 9.67 -14.03 6.17
N LEU A 209 9.04 -13.02 5.55
CA LEU A 209 9.61 -11.68 5.40
C LEU A 209 9.90 -11.06 6.77
N ILE A 210 8.97 -11.20 7.73
CA ILE A 210 9.12 -10.65 9.08
C ILE A 210 10.12 -11.49 9.89
N GLU A 211 10.07 -12.84 9.78
CA GLU A 211 10.93 -13.74 10.53
C GLU A 211 12.42 -13.60 10.13
N TYR A 212 12.69 -13.49 8.83
CA TYR A 212 14.06 -13.43 8.28
C TYR A 212 14.50 -12.03 7.88
N ASP A 213 13.74 -11.00 8.20
CA ASP A 213 14.01 -9.59 7.87
C ASP A 213 14.43 -9.39 6.40
N TRP A 214 13.62 -9.95 5.47
CA TRP A 214 13.94 -9.89 4.05
C TRP A 214 13.92 -8.46 3.51
N ASN A 215 14.88 -8.16 2.65
CA ASN A 215 14.85 -6.94 1.87
C ASN A 215 13.85 -7.04 0.69
N VAL A 216 13.60 -5.90 0.03
CA VAL A 216 12.63 -5.83 -1.08
C VAL A 216 12.94 -6.83 -2.19
N LYS A 217 14.24 -7.00 -2.55
CA LYS A 217 14.65 -7.91 -3.62
C LYS A 217 14.38 -9.38 -3.26
N GLN A 218 14.70 -9.79 -2.04
CA GLN A 218 14.41 -11.14 -1.55
C GLN A 218 12.91 -11.43 -1.55
N THR A 219 12.10 -10.44 -1.16
CA THR A 219 10.63 -10.53 -1.22
C THR A 219 10.14 -10.70 -2.65
N GLU A 220 10.64 -9.90 -3.61
CA GLU A 220 10.30 -10.02 -5.03
C GLU A 220 10.70 -11.38 -5.61
N ASP A 221 11.88 -11.89 -5.25
CA ASP A 221 12.34 -13.21 -5.70
C ASP A 221 11.47 -14.33 -5.11
N ALA A 222 11.10 -14.25 -3.82
CA ALA A 222 10.18 -15.21 -3.20
C ALA A 222 8.80 -15.21 -3.87
N VAL A 223 8.27 -14.02 -4.19
CA VAL A 223 7.01 -13.86 -4.93
C VAL A 223 7.12 -14.47 -6.33
N LYS A 224 8.21 -14.21 -7.07
CA LYS A 224 8.46 -14.82 -8.39
C LYS A 224 8.50 -16.35 -8.31
N HIS A 225 9.18 -16.90 -7.30
CA HIS A 225 9.21 -18.34 -7.07
C HIS A 225 7.83 -18.92 -6.76
N ALA A 226 7.03 -18.24 -5.95
CA ALA A 226 5.67 -18.66 -5.62
C ALA A 226 4.73 -18.64 -6.84
N LEU A 227 4.91 -17.69 -7.76
CA LEU A 227 4.14 -17.59 -9.01
C LEU A 227 4.59 -18.60 -10.08
N GLN A 228 5.84 -19.06 -10.04
CA GLN A 228 6.29 -20.11 -10.92
C GLN A 228 5.57 -21.39 -10.51
N LYS A 229 4.59 -21.86 -11.32
CA LYS A 229 4.06 -23.20 -11.19
C LYS A 229 5.25 -24.16 -11.14
N PRO A 230 5.31 -25.10 -10.18
CA PRO A 230 6.38 -26.09 -10.16
C PRO A 230 6.43 -26.70 -11.57
N LYS A 231 7.53 -26.46 -12.29
CA LYS A 231 7.76 -27.19 -13.54
C LYS A 231 7.65 -28.65 -13.14
N LYS A 232 6.55 -29.32 -13.52
CA LYS A 232 6.45 -30.78 -13.38
C LYS A 232 7.76 -31.30 -13.95
N LYS A 233 8.66 -31.78 -13.10
CA LYS A 233 9.87 -32.49 -13.55
C LYS A 233 9.33 -33.51 -14.53
N LYS A 234 9.60 -33.33 -15.83
CA LYS A 234 9.28 -34.33 -16.82
C LYS A 234 9.95 -35.60 -16.29
N LYS A 235 9.14 -36.56 -15.80
CA LYS A 235 9.67 -37.88 -15.46
C LYS A 235 10.44 -38.29 -16.71
N PRO A 236 11.71 -38.72 -16.59
CA PRO A 236 12.45 -39.21 -17.76
C PRO A 236 11.53 -40.22 -18.42
N LYS A 237 11.25 -40.05 -19.72
CA LYS A 237 10.52 -41.06 -20.49
C LYS A 237 11.41 -42.29 -20.47
N VAL A 238 11.11 -43.23 -19.60
CA VAL A 238 11.73 -44.55 -19.64
C VAL A 238 11.20 -45.15 -20.93
N LYS A 239 12.03 -45.11 -21.98
CA LYS A 239 11.76 -45.90 -23.19
C LYS A 239 11.69 -47.35 -22.74
N SER A 240 10.54 -47.97 -22.84
CA SER A 240 10.36 -49.38 -22.53
C SER A 240 11.05 -50.19 -23.63
N VAL A 241 12.34 -50.44 -23.43
CA VAL A 241 13.10 -51.36 -24.28
C VAL A 241 12.69 -52.79 -23.90
N SER A 242 12.30 -53.61 -24.85
CA SER A 242 11.90 -55.01 -24.61
C SER A 242 13.00 -55.74 -23.84
N LYS A 243 12.59 -56.73 -23.04
CA LYS A 243 13.54 -57.51 -22.23
C LYS A 243 14.61 -58.18 -23.10
N ASP A 244 14.23 -58.61 -24.30
CA ASP A 244 15.11 -59.24 -25.25
C ASP A 244 16.12 -58.30 -25.91
N THR A 245 15.68 -57.10 -26.27
CA THR A 245 16.56 -56.04 -26.78
C THR A 245 17.59 -55.59 -25.71
N ARG A 246 17.19 -55.52 -24.46
CA ARG A 246 18.08 -55.20 -23.34
C ARG A 246 19.11 -56.26 -23.09
N LEU A 247 18.71 -57.54 -23.24
CA LEU A 247 19.62 -58.67 -23.13
C LEU A 247 20.64 -58.63 -24.27
N ALA A 248 20.18 -58.42 -25.50
CA ALA A 248 21.05 -58.38 -26.70
C ALA A 248 22.09 -57.25 -26.57
N MET A 249 21.67 -56.04 -26.16
CA MET A 249 22.58 -54.91 -25.92
C MET A 249 23.65 -55.19 -24.86
N ASN A 250 23.24 -55.80 -23.74
CA ASN A 250 24.19 -56.18 -22.68
C ASN A 250 25.19 -57.23 -23.15
N THR A 251 24.73 -58.20 -23.95
CA THR A 251 25.61 -59.24 -24.51
C THR A 251 26.65 -58.64 -25.46
N ILE A 252 26.24 -57.75 -26.35
CA ILE A 252 27.15 -57.00 -27.25
C ILE A 252 28.19 -56.23 -26.46
N ARG A 253 27.77 -55.46 -25.47
CA ARG A 253 28.67 -54.69 -24.62
C ARG A 253 29.67 -55.53 -23.86
N GLN A 254 29.21 -56.67 -23.29
CA GLN A 254 30.10 -57.64 -22.63
C GLN A 254 31.11 -58.25 -23.59
N SER A 255 30.71 -58.59 -24.84
CA SER A 255 31.61 -59.12 -25.85
C SER A 255 32.69 -58.14 -26.27
N VAL A 256 32.29 -56.81 -26.43
CA VAL A 256 33.24 -55.76 -26.74
C VAL A 256 34.22 -55.53 -25.60
N ASP A 257 33.73 -55.46 -24.33
CA ASP A 257 34.56 -55.35 -23.14
C ASP A 257 35.55 -56.55 -23.00
N MET A 258 35.12 -57.76 -23.32
CA MET A 258 35.97 -58.94 -23.27
C MET A 258 37.12 -58.79 -24.26
N VAL A 259 36.84 -58.34 -25.48
CA VAL A 259 37.88 -58.20 -26.53
C VAL A 259 38.80 -56.98 -26.16
N ALA A 260 38.27 -55.87 -25.63
CA ALA A 260 39.09 -54.78 -25.19
C ALA A 260 40.08 -55.18 -24.07
N LYS A 261 39.69 -56.10 -23.18
CA LYS A 261 40.56 -56.64 -22.11
C LYS A 261 41.70 -57.49 -22.63
N THR A 262 41.66 -57.96 -23.88
CA THR A 262 42.79 -58.69 -24.52
C THR A 262 43.90 -57.74 -25.00
N GLY A 263 43.77 -56.46 -24.80
CA GLY A 263 44.79 -55.50 -25.19
C GLY A 263 44.61 -54.88 -26.58
N LEU A 264 43.51 -55.20 -27.27
CA LEU A 264 43.16 -54.55 -28.53
C LEU A 264 42.47 -53.20 -28.25
N SER A 265 42.97 -52.17 -28.89
CA SER A 265 42.28 -50.86 -28.85
C SER A 265 41.10 -50.91 -29.82
N ILE A 266 39.86 -50.88 -29.24
CA ILE A 266 38.60 -50.93 -30.00
C ILE A 266 37.91 -49.56 -29.78
N ASP A 267 37.52 -48.95 -30.88
CA ASP A 267 36.65 -47.77 -30.86
C ASP A 267 35.20 -48.23 -31.05
N THR A 268 34.32 -47.80 -30.11
CA THR A 268 32.92 -48.19 -30.11
C THR A 268 32.01 -47.00 -29.99
N ASP A 269 31.02 -46.93 -30.87
CA ASP A 269 29.99 -45.87 -30.88
C ASP A 269 28.60 -46.53 -30.84
N GLU A 270 27.69 -45.96 -30.05
CA GLU A 270 26.33 -46.45 -29.85
C GLU A 270 25.32 -45.36 -30.15
N GLU A 271 24.49 -45.54 -31.16
CA GLU A 271 23.44 -44.60 -31.55
C GLU A 271 22.05 -45.22 -31.37
N ASP A 272 21.16 -44.52 -30.70
CA ASP A 272 19.76 -44.91 -30.41
C ASP A 272 18.82 -44.22 -31.41
N HIS A 273 18.37 -44.92 -32.43
CA HIS A 273 17.39 -44.51 -33.43
C HIS A 273 15.97 -44.90 -33.02
N GLU A 274 14.95 -44.39 -33.70
CA GLU A 274 13.54 -44.64 -33.36
C GLU A 274 13.17 -46.14 -33.47
N ASP A 275 13.69 -46.86 -34.47
CA ASP A 275 13.32 -48.23 -34.80
C ASP A 275 14.41 -49.27 -34.49
N TYR A 276 15.64 -48.87 -34.27
CA TYR A 276 16.77 -49.75 -34.00
C TYR A 276 17.86 -49.06 -33.18
N ILE A 277 18.74 -49.87 -32.58
CA ILE A 277 19.95 -49.41 -31.90
C ILE A 277 21.15 -49.89 -32.73
N GLN A 278 21.99 -48.94 -33.11
CA GLN A 278 23.18 -49.19 -33.92
C GLN A 278 24.41 -49.25 -33.04
N PHE A 279 25.20 -50.33 -33.16
CA PHE A 279 26.53 -50.44 -32.57
C PHE A 279 27.56 -50.36 -33.69
N THR A 280 28.47 -49.44 -33.67
CA THR A 280 29.59 -49.36 -34.61
C THR A 280 30.89 -49.73 -33.88
N ILE A 281 31.53 -50.81 -34.26
CA ILE A 281 32.75 -51.33 -33.66
C ILE A 281 33.86 -51.19 -34.67
N ARG A 282 34.93 -50.48 -34.38
CA ARG A 282 36.11 -50.32 -35.24
C ARG A 282 37.30 -51.00 -34.61
N ILE A 283 37.82 -51.97 -35.30
CA ILE A 283 38.99 -52.76 -34.91
C ILE A 283 40.15 -52.37 -35.82
N PRO A 284 41.23 -51.75 -35.33
CA PRO A 284 42.37 -51.39 -36.17
C PRO A 284 43.09 -52.69 -36.68
N LYS A 285 43.36 -52.72 -37.98
CA LYS A 285 44.25 -53.76 -38.54
C LYS A 285 45.69 -53.26 -38.33
N LYS A 286 46.51 -54.09 -37.72
CA LYS A 286 47.96 -53.83 -37.63
C LYS A 286 48.57 -53.82 -39.02
#